data_afe9300c3c221919978b8af22ac34fb1
#
_entry.id   afe9300c3c221919978b8af22ac34fb1
#
_cell.length_a   1.000
_cell.length_b   1.000
_cell.length_c   1.000
_cell.angle_alpha   90.00
_cell.angle_beta   90.00
_cell.angle_gamma   90.00
#
_symmetry.space_group_name_H-M   'P 1'
#
loop_
_entity.id
_entity.type
_entity.pdbx_description
1 polymer ?
#
loop_
_entity_poly.entity_id
_entity_poly.type
_entity_poly.pdbx_seq_one_letter_code
_entity_poly.pdbx_strand_id
1 'polypeptide(L)'
;MRVRTIQGVLFTALILGACAGGGSGTTGPVPPPDREGAAEDVEGPSSYGELISDDVRTDEGVLTVHVSDGDYLLEVPTDMLGRDFLMITRIAGVPGDFGGFLSAGTSIAEQVIRFELQDDRVLIRKVSFREVADESEPIYRSVVNNNLPPVLAAFDVEAVGPDSARVVDVTSFFEGDTPALSGLSAEQRREYGVRRLDSDRSFITRMSAYPENVEVRHTLTFDATSPPGDPRSGTITMEMSQSLVLLPEEPMRPRYSDPRVGYFSVERINYGLDEQKAATQRFIRRWRLEPSDPAAYARGELVEPVEPITYYLDPATPPRWREFVRQGVEDWNVAFEAAGFLNAIRALDPPSPEEDSDWDPEDVRYSTVRWTASTTRNAVGPSVSDPRTGEIIESDIVWYHNHMRSYRNRLMLETGAANPLARSLNQADELMGEAMRQVIAHEIGHAIGLPHNMIASSAFPVDSLRNADFARRMGVAPSVMDYARQNYIAQPGDGLVSGDFIRQIGPYDLYSVEWGYRRLDAGTPEAERTTLNEMILERADDPMYRYLCLLYTSPSP
;
A
#
# COMPACT_ATOMS: atom_id res chain seq x y z
N MET A 1 -33.30 -34.65 11.22
CA MET A 1 -32.90 -36.04 11.43
C MET A 1 -32.70 -36.71 10.06
N ARG A 2 -31.48 -36.71 9.56
CA ARG A 2 -30.93 -37.57 8.49
C ARG A 2 -29.42 -37.38 8.47
N VAL A 3 -28.73 -38.36 9.02
CA VAL A 3 -27.28 -38.51 9.04
C VAL A 3 -26.84 -38.89 7.62
N ARG A 4 -25.83 -38.21 7.07
CA ARG A 4 -25.10 -38.67 5.88
C ARG A 4 -23.65 -38.98 6.26
N THR A 5 -23.34 -40.23 6.13
CA THR A 5 -22.07 -40.91 6.34
C THR A 5 -21.04 -40.44 5.29
N ILE A 6 -19.86 -40.07 5.75
CA ILE A 6 -18.68 -39.81 4.90
C ILE A 6 -17.93 -41.12 4.74
N GLN A 7 -17.82 -41.63 3.51
CA GLN A 7 -16.96 -42.75 3.15
C GLN A 7 -15.54 -42.23 2.87
N GLY A 8 -14.59 -42.72 3.66
CA GLY A 8 -13.18 -42.51 3.42
C GLY A 8 -12.70 -43.41 2.26
N VAL A 9 -11.91 -42.82 1.35
CA VAL A 9 -11.19 -43.55 0.31
C VAL A 9 -9.75 -43.73 0.76
N LEU A 10 -9.40 -45.00 1.01
CA LEU A 10 -8.04 -45.45 1.25
C LEU A 10 -7.33 -45.61 -0.11
N PHE A 11 -6.22 -44.90 -0.32
CA PHE A 11 -5.31 -45.16 -1.43
C PHE A 11 -4.22 -46.14 -0.98
N THR A 12 -4.29 -47.36 -1.53
CA THR A 12 -3.28 -48.39 -1.35
C THR A 12 -2.22 -48.24 -2.45
N ALA A 13 -0.98 -48.03 -2.08
CA ALA A 13 0.15 -48.06 -3.00
C ALA A 13 0.55 -49.51 -3.29
N LEU A 14 0.47 -49.89 -4.55
CA LEU A 14 1.03 -51.16 -5.04
C LEU A 14 2.43 -50.91 -5.61
N ILE A 15 3.43 -51.50 -4.98
CA ILE A 15 4.78 -51.65 -5.52
C ILE A 15 4.81 -52.98 -6.27
N LEU A 16 5.06 -52.93 -7.58
CA LEU A 16 5.41 -54.09 -8.36
C LEU A 16 6.80 -53.90 -8.97
N GLY A 17 7.75 -54.67 -8.46
CA GLY A 17 9.03 -54.85 -9.10
C GLY A 17 8.93 -55.95 -10.18
N ALA A 18 9.62 -55.76 -11.27
CA ALA A 18 9.95 -56.84 -12.21
C ALA A 18 11.37 -56.61 -12.76
N CYS A 19 12.16 -57.64 -12.58
CA CYS A 19 13.52 -57.77 -13.12
C CYS A 19 13.55 -58.36 -14.53
N ALA A 20 14.57 -57.93 -15.25
CA ALA A 20 15.44 -58.65 -16.18
C ALA A 20 14.93 -59.06 -17.58
N GLY A 21 15.70 -58.66 -18.55
CA GLY A 21 15.77 -59.24 -19.90
C GLY A 21 16.78 -58.45 -20.75
N GLY A 22 18.00 -58.99 -20.85
CA GLY A 22 19.11 -58.37 -21.61
C GLY A 22 18.91 -58.51 -23.12
N GLY A 23 19.42 -57.50 -23.83
CA GLY A 23 19.56 -57.46 -25.29
C GLY A 23 20.60 -56.42 -25.66
N SER A 24 21.80 -56.88 -25.95
CA SER A 24 22.90 -56.10 -26.47
C SER A 24 22.62 -55.65 -27.90
N GLY A 25 22.41 -54.39 -28.10
CA GLY A 25 22.41 -53.75 -29.41
C GLY A 25 23.22 -52.44 -29.33
N THR A 26 24.43 -52.47 -29.82
CA THR A 26 25.28 -51.30 -30.01
C THR A 26 24.71 -50.47 -31.16
N THR A 27 24.08 -49.35 -30.82
CA THR A 27 23.88 -48.25 -31.76
C THR A 27 24.70 -47.07 -31.27
N GLY A 28 25.67 -46.69 -32.14
CA GLY A 28 26.46 -45.49 -31.92
C GLY A 28 25.63 -44.20 -31.86
N PRO A 29 26.23 -43.12 -31.34
CA PRO A 29 25.51 -41.88 -31.19
C PRO A 29 25.10 -41.31 -32.56
N VAL A 30 23.81 -41.04 -32.72
CA VAL A 30 23.28 -40.28 -33.85
C VAL A 30 23.74 -38.85 -33.67
N PRO A 31 24.45 -38.27 -34.67
CA PRO A 31 24.79 -36.87 -34.62
C PRO A 31 23.51 -35.99 -34.61
N PRO A 32 23.49 -34.89 -33.87
CA PRO A 32 22.36 -33.97 -33.92
C PRO A 32 22.20 -33.45 -35.37
N PRO A 33 20.96 -33.16 -35.79
CA PRO A 33 20.71 -32.57 -37.10
C PRO A 33 21.41 -31.21 -37.16
N ASP A 34 22.15 -30.99 -38.23
CA ASP A 34 22.72 -29.70 -38.57
C ASP A 34 21.59 -28.67 -38.63
N ARG A 35 21.51 -27.79 -37.64
CA ARG A 35 20.75 -26.55 -37.69
C ARG A 35 21.58 -25.56 -38.51
N GLU A 36 21.52 -25.66 -39.82
CA GLU A 36 21.67 -24.48 -40.67
C GLU A 36 20.40 -23.64 -40.51
N GLY A 37 20.25 -22.99 -39.37
CA GLY A 37 19.41 -21.83 -39.17
C GLY A 37 20.27 -20.63 -39.56
N ALA A 38 19.74 -19.82 -40.46
CA ALA A 38 20.29 -18.52 -40.75
C ALA A 38 20.67 -17.84 -39.44
N ALA A 39 21.92 -17.44 -39.29
CA ALA A 39 22.28 -16.45 -38.31
C ALA A 39 21.49 -15.20 -38.68
N GLU A 40 20.45 -14.90 -37.95
CA GLU A 40 19.97 -13.53 -37.87
C GLU A 40 21.19 -12.75 -37.35
N ASP A 41 21.62 -11.78 -38.12
CA ASP A 41 22.61 -10.81 -37.65
C ASP A 41 22.03 -10.17 -36.41
N VAL A 42 22.50 -10.60 -35.24
CA VAL A 42 22.23 -9.91 -33.98
C VAL A 42 23.04 -8.61 -34.11
N GLU A 43 22.39 -7.55 -34.55
CA GLU A 43 22.95 -6.21 -34.48
C GLU A 43 23.33 -6.01 -33.01
N GLY A 44 24.61 -5.70 -32.80
CA GLY A 44 25.10 -5.32 -31.46
C GLY A 44 24.39 -4.03 -31.01
N PRO A 45 24.45 -3.69 -29.71
CA PRO A 45 23.77 -2.52 -29.18
C PRO A 45 24.10 -1.27 -30.02
N SER A 46 23.04 -0.51 -30.35
CA SER A 46 23.14 0.75 -31.10
C SER A 46 24.05 1.75 -30.35
N SER A 47 24.64 2.70 -31.09
CA SER A 47 25.33 3.76 -30.35
C SER A 47 24.29 4.59 -29.56
N TYR A 48 24.58 4.93 -28.30
CA TYR A 48 23.67 5.69 -27.45
C TYR A 48 23.18 6.97 -28.13
N GLY A 49 24.04 7.73 -28.80
CA GLY A 49 23.67 8.97 -29.51
C GLY A 49 22.83 8.77 -30.77
N GLU A 50 22.77 7.55 -31.33
CA GLU A 50 21.86 7.22 -32.44
C GLU A 50 20.48 6.85 -31.91
N LEU A 51 20.38 6.18 -30.75
CA LEU A 51 19.14 5.80 -30.12
C LEU A 51 18.49 6.99 -29.36
N ILE A 52 19.30 7.74 -28.62
CA ILE A 52 18.86 8.88 -27.81
C ILE A 52 19.41 10.16 -28.46
N SER A 53 18.72 10.64 -29.48
CA SER A 53 19.03 11.90 -30.17
C SER A 53 18.39 13.10 -29.45
N ASP A 54 18.75 14.32 -29.85
CA ASP A 54 18.20 15.56 -29.28
C ASP A 54 16.66 15.70 -29.43
N ASP A 55 16.05 14.94 -30.32
CA ASP A 55 14.60 14.94 -30.58
C ASP A 55 13.82 13.98 -29.64
N VAL A 56 14.52 13.11 -28.91
CA VAL A 56 13.93 12.15 -27.97
C VAL A 56 13.52 12.88 -26.69
N ARG A 57 12.27 12.71 -26.29
CA ARG A 57 11.81 13.23 -24.99
C ARG A 57 12.46 12.43 -23.87
N THR A 58 13.25 13.09 -23.06
CA THR A 58 13.93 12.50 -21.90
C THR A 58 13.36 13.08 -20.60
N ASP A 59 13.11 12.21 -19.63
CA ASP A 59 12.65 12.54 -18.28
C ASP A 59 13.60 11.88 -17.26
N GLU A 60 14.39 12.69 -16.55
CA GLU A 60 15.46 12.23 -15.66
C GLU A 60 14.93 11.96 -14.25
N GLY A 61 15.36 10.85 -13.65
CA GLY A 61 14.97 10.47 -12.29
C GLY A 61 15.86 9.34 -11.75
N VAL A 62 15.30 8.55 -10.81
CA VAL A 62 16.00 7.36 -10.29
C VAL A 62 16.34 6.37 -11.39
N LEU A 63 15.49 6.27 -12.38
CA LEU A 63 15.71 5.67 -13.70
C LEU A 63 15.35 6.74 -14.71
N THR A 64 16.05 6.82 -15.84
CA THR A 64 15.72 7.81 -16.86
C THR A 64 14.76 7.20 -17.89
N VAL A 65 13.73 7.93 -18.23
CA VAL A 65 12.72 7.52 -19.22
C VAL A 65 12.97 8.28 -20.53
N HIS A 66 13.05 7.57 -21.63
CA HIS A 66 13.10 8.15 -22.97
C HIS A 66 11.88 7.71 -23.79
N VAL A 67 11.32 8.62 -24.56
CA VAL A 67 10.19 8.33 -25.45
C VAL A 67 10.52 8.76 -26.86
N SER A 68 10.58 7.78 -27.76
CA SER A 68 10.92 7.97 -29.17
C SER A 68 9.94 7.21 -30.06
N ASP A 69 9.27 7.88 -30.99
CA ASP A 69 8.38 7.30 -32.01
C ASP A 69 7.29 6.35 -31.48
N GLY A 70 6.95 6.45 -30.20
CA GLY A 70 5.95 5.60 -29.53
C GLY A 70 6.56 4.48 -28.69
N ASP A 71 7.86 4.27 -28.77
CA ASP A 71 8.59 3.35 -27.91
C ASP A 71 9.01 4.03 -26.59
N TYR A 72 8.94 3.28 -25.50
CA TYR A 72 9.31 3.71 -24.17
C TYR A 72 10.57 2.96 -23.72
N LEU A 73 11.64 3.71 -23.62
CA LEU A 73 12.94 3.18 -23.21
C LEU A 73 13.23 3.55 -21.78
N LEU A 74 13.79 2.61 -21.03
CA LEU A 74 14.19 2.81 -19.65
C LEU A 74 15.71 2.70 -19.57
N GLU A 75 16.36 3.78 -19.16
CA GLU A 75 17.78 3.78 -18.85
C GLU A 75 18.00 3.45 -17.39
N VAL A 76 18.65 2.32 -17.13
CA VAL A 76 18.94 1.79 -15.79
C VAL A 76 20.40 2.10 -15.45
N PRO A 77 20.67 3.03 -14.51
CA PRO A 77 22.02 3.32 -14.03
C PRO A 77 22.67 2.08 -13.42
N THR A 78 23.99 1.99 -13.51
CA THR A 78 24.74 0.82 -13.02
C THR A 78 24.60 0.62 -11.51
N ASP A 79 24.47 1.69 -10.74
CA ASP A 79 24.27 1.66 -9.29
C ASP A 79 22.84 1.30 -8.87
N MET A 80 21.89 1.35 -9.81
CA MET A 80 20.52 0.86 -9.60
C MET A 80 20.36 -0.63 -9.89
N LEU A 81 21.34 -1.26 -10.55
CA LEU A 81 21.35 -2.71 -10.75
C LEU A 81 21.53 -3.43 -9.40
N GLY A 82 20.63 -4.36 -9.11
CA GLY A 82 20.61 -5.11 -7.84
C GLY A 82 19.94 -4.38 -6.67
N ARG A 83 19.52 -3.11 -6.84
CA ARG A 83 18.73 -2.38 -5.84
C ARG A 83 17.29 -2.90 -5.82
N ASP A 84 16.66 -2.82 -4.64
CA ASP A 84 15.27 -3.20 -4.46
C ASP A 84 14.34 -2.05 -4.86
N PHE A 85 13.41 -2.32 -5.78
CA PHE A 85 12.31 -1.44 -6.12
C PHE A 85 10.99 -2.08 -5.69
N LEU A 86 10.08 -1.32 -5.12
CA LEU A 86 8.72 -1.75 -4.85
C LEU A 86 7.86 -1.40 -6.06
N MET A 87 7.43 -2.41 -6.81
CA MET A 87 6.48 -2.25 -7.90
C MET A 87 5.06 -2.37 -7.36
N ILE A 88 4.30 -1.29 -7.49
CA ILE A 88 2.92 -1.19 -7.02
C ILE A 88 2.00 -1.11 -8.23
N THR A 89 1.08 -2.07 -8.32
CA THR A 89 0.06 -2.10 -9.38
C THR A 89 -1.25 -1.56 -8.84
N ARG A 90 -1.76 -0.48 -9.43
CA ARG A 90 -3.05 0.13 -9.09
C ARG A 90 -3.99 0.17 -10.29
N ILE A 91 -5.28 0.12 -10.03
CA ILE A 91 -6.30 0.46 -11.02
C ILE A 91 -6.39 1.98 -11.10
N ALA A 92 -6.23 2.56 -12.30
CA ALA A 92 -6.46 3.98 -12.56
C ALA A 92 -7.87 4.25 -13.11
N GLY A 93 -8.43 3.28 -13.86
CA GLY A 93 -9.78 3.35 -14.38
C GLY A 93 -10.36 1.97 -14.72
N VAL A 94 -11.66 1.81 -14.53
CA VAL A 94 -12.40 0.58 -14.86
C VAL A 94 -13.69 0.90 -15.63
N PRO A 95 -14.20 -0.03 -16.45
CA PRO A 95 -15.51 0.13 -17.08
C PRO A 95 -16.63 0.21 -16.05
N GLY A 96 -17.77 0.78 -16.43
CA GLY A 96 -18.98 0.77 -15.60
C GLY A 96 -19.40 -0.66 -15.25
N ASP A 97 -19.99 -0.83 -14.05
CA ASP A 97 -20.45 -2.14 -13.55
C ASP A 97 -19.36 -3.22 -13.45
N PHE A 98 -18.09 -2.80 -13.39
CA PHE A 98 -16.98 -3.70 -13.11
C PHE A 98 -17.14 -4.26 -11.69
N GLY A 99 -17.33 -5.57 -11.57
CA GLY A 99 -17.75 -6.23 -10.35
C GLY A 99 -16.74 -6.15 -9.20
N GLY A 100 -17.24 -6.31 -7.97
CA GLY A 100 -16.47 -6.22 -6.76
C GLY A 100 -16.34 -4.78 -6.23
N PHE A 101 -15.39 -4.59 -5.31
CA PHE A 101 -15.06 -3.28 -4.73
C PHE A 101 -13.90 -2.60 -5.46
N LEU A 102 -13.63 -3.01 -6.72
CA LEU A 102 -12.54 -2.49 -7.52
C LEU A 102 -12.95 -1.16 -8.16
N SER A 103 -12.18 -0.14 -7.93
CA SER A 103 -12.37 1.21 -8.45
C SER A 103 -11.02 1.88 -8.69
N ALA A 104 -11.02 3.03 -9.35
CA ALA A 104 -9.82 3.86 -9.46
C ALA A 104 -9.20 4.12 -8.07
N GLY A 105 -7.90 3.99 -7.96
CA GLY A 105 -7.11 4.09 -6.72
C GLY A 105 -6.92 2.76 -5.98
N THR A 106 -7.58 1.66 -6.40
CA THR A 106 -7.40 0.35 -5.73
C THR A 106 -6.04 -0.24 -6.05
N SER A 107 -5.21 -0.49 -5.02
CA SER A 107 -4.00 -1.29 -5.14
C SER A 107 -4.35 -2.78 -5.31
N ILE A 108 -3.76 -3.42 -6.31
CA ILE A 108 -3.99 -4.83 -6.63
C ILE A 108 -2.83 -5.70 -6.17
N ALA A 109 -1.61 -5.22 -6.35
CA ALA A 109 -0.40 -5.96 -6.04
C ALA A 109 0.73 -5.03 -5.62
N GLU A 110 1.53 -5.51 -4.68
CA GLU A 110 2.79 -4.92 -4.27
C GLU A 110 3.87 -6.01 -4.39
N GLN A 111 4.93 -5.75 -5.13
CA GLN A 111 5.97 -6.73 -5.43
C GLN A 111 7.34 -6.06 -5.38
N VAL A 112 8.30 -6.63 -4.66
CA VAL A 112 9.68 -6.16 -4.78
C VAL A 112 10.30 -6.76 -6.02
N ILE A 113 10.95 -5.92 -6.80
CA ILE A 113 11.67 -6.29 -8.01
C ILE A 113 13.12 -5.80 -7.96
N ARG A 114 13.97 -6.43 -8.74
CA ARG A 114 15.35 -5.99 -9.01
C ARG A 114 15.62 -6.00 -10.50
N PHE A 115 16.34 -4.99 -10.94
CA PHE A 115 16.97 -4.99 -12.26
C PHE A 115 18.32 -5.70 -12.14
N GLU A 116 18.51 -6.79 -12.89
CA GLU A 116 19.75 -7.58 -12.88
C GLU A 116 20.32 -7.66 -14.29
N LEU A 117 21.60 -7.35 -14.44
CA LEU A 117 22.29 -7.54 -15.71
C LEU A 117 22.75 -8.99 -15.82
N GLN A 118 22.34 -9.67 -16.90
CA GLN A 118 22.81 -11.01 -17.23
C GLN A 118 23.20 -11.06 -18.70
N ASP A 119 24.50 -11.15 -18.95
CA ASP A 119 25.07 -11.01 -20.27
C ASP A 119 24.66 -9.67 -20.92
N ASP A 120 24.01 -9.69 -22.07
CA ASP A 120 23.53 -8.51 -22.80
C ASP A 120 22.05 -8.19 -22.53
N ARG A 121 21.50 -8.66 -21.39
CA ARG A 121 20.10 -8.43 -21.02
C ARG A 121 19.94 -7.88 -19.62
N VAL A 122 18.94 -7.02 -19.47
CA VAL A 122 18.42 -6.59 -18.16
C VAL A 122 17.19 -7.42 -17.83
N LEU A 123 17.22 -8.08 -16.68
CA LEU A 123 16.11 -8.88 -16.16
C LEU A 123 15.35 -8.08 -15.10
N ILE A 124 14.02 -8.16 -15.10
CA ILE A 124 13.21 -7.83 -13.93
C ILE A 124 12.97 -9.11 -13.16
N ARG A 125 13.55 -9.20 -11.96
CA ARG A 125 13.39 -10.34 -11.06
C ARG A 125 12.54 -9.96 -9.86
N LYS A 126 11.48 -10.75 -9.57
CA LYS A 126 10.68 -10.58 -8.36
C LYS A 126 11.43 -11.15 -7.16
N VAL A 127 11.59 -10.34 -6.12
CA VAL A 127 12.23 -10.73 -4.85
C VAL A 127 11.18 -10.91 -3.76
N SER A 128 11.35 -11.92 -2.91
CA SER A 128 10.48 -12.16 -1.75
C SER A 128 11.29 -12.06 -0.47
N PHE A 129 10.76 -11.31 0.49
CA PHE A 129 11.29 -11.22 1.86
C PHE A 129 10.44 -12.00 2.85
N ARG A 130 9.56 -12.88 2.34
CA ARG A 130 8.67 -13.66 3.19
C ARG A 130 9.39 -14.79 3.89
N GLU A 131 10.16 -15.59 3.17
CA GLU A 131 10.95 -16.70 3.70
C GLU A 131 12.40 -16.24 3.87
N VAL A 132 12.88 -16.21 5.13
CA VAL A 132 14.19 -15.66 5.44
C VAL A 132 15.02 -16.57 6.37
N ALA A 133 16.31 -16.46 6.26
CA ALA A 133 17.31 -16.92 7.21
C ALA A 133 18.51 -15.96 7.12
N ASP A 134 19.32 -15.88 8.16
CA ASP A 134 20.57 -15.13 8.13
C ASP A 134 21.56 -15.81 7.16
N GLU A 135 22.30 -15.00 6.38
CA GLU A 135 23.26 -15.51 5.39
C GLU A 135 24.38 -16.35 6.02
N SER A 136 24.73 -16.08 7.26
CA SER A 136 25.71 -16.84 8.03
C SER A 136 25.21 -18.22 8.48
N GLU A 137 23.90 -18.45 8.44
CA GLU A 137 23.28 -19.69 8.89
C GLU A 137 23.33 -20.79 7.81
N PRO A 138 23.64 -22.06 8.16
CA PRO A 138 23.66 -23.16 7.19
C PRO A 138 22.33 -23.35 6.44
N ILE A 139 21.19 -23.01 7.07
CA ILE A 139 19.86 -23.13 6.48
C ILE A 139 19.60 -22.12 5.34
N TYR A 140 20.33 -20.99 5.31
CA TYR A 140 20.16 -19.92 4.32
C TYR A 140 20.14 -20.45 2.89
N ARG A 141 21.13 -21.29 2.54
CA ARG A 141 21.22 -21.87 1.20
C ARG A 141 19.99 -22.72 0.84
N SER A 142 19.41 -23.40 1.81
CA SER A 142 18.17 -24.17 1.61
C SER A 142 16.98 -23.26 1.39
N VAL A 143 16.88 -22.15 2.12
CA VAL A 143 15.82 -21.14 1.94
C VAL A 143 15.89 -20.55 0.53
N VAL A 144 17.06 -20.11 0.10
CA VAL A 144 17.29 -19.55 -1.26
C VAL A 144 16.89 -20.55 -2.34
N ASN A 145 17.36 -21.81 -2.24
CA ASN A 145 17.10 -22.83 -3.26
C ASN A 145 15.62 -23.23 -3.37
N ASN A 146 14.84 -23.08 -2.29
CA ASN A 146 13.41 -23.44 -2.29
C ASN A 146 12.50 -22.22 -2.55
N ASN A 147 13.06 -21.00 -2.65
CA ASN A 147 12.32 -19.77 -2.88
C ASN A 147 12.96 -18.97 -4.03
N LEU A 148 13.30 -19.66 -5.11
CA LEU A 148 13.98 -19.04 -6.26
C LEU A 148 13.13 -17.91 -6.84
N PRO A 149 13.67 -16.67 -6.92
CA PRO A 149 12.94 -15.52 -7.43
C PRO A 149 12.58 -15.69 -8.91
N PRO A 150 11.31 -15.58 -9.31
CA PRO A 150 10.93 -15.66 -10.72
C PRO A 150 11.42 -14.46 -11.51
N VAL A 151 11.77 -14.67 -12.78
CA VAL A 151 12.03 -13.61 -13.77
C VAL A 151 10.68 -13.19 -14.35
N LEU A 152 10.32 -11.91 -14.21
CA LEU A 152 9.07 -11.34 -14.72
C LEU A 152 9.22 -10.89 -16.17
N ALA A 153 10.40 -10.35 -16.53
CA ALA A 153 10.73 -9.89 -17.88
C ALA A 153 12.24 -9.98 -18.13
N ALA A 154 12.60 -10.01 -19.40
CA ALA A 154 13.98 -9.93 -19.87
C ALA A 154 14.01 -9.02 -21.11
N PHE A 155 14.86 -8.03 -21.10
CA PHE A 155 15.00 -7.03 -22.15
C PHE A 155 16.41 -7.10 -22.71
N ASP A 156 16.56 -7.09 -24.01
CA ASP A 156 17.87 -6.91 -24.65
C ASP A 156 18.36 -5.47 -24.41
N VAL A 157 19.67 -5.29 -24.29
CA VAL A 157 20.27 -3.97 -24.12
C VAL A 157 20.34 -3.30 -25.48
N GLU A 158 19.53 -2.27 -25.72
CA GLU A 158 19.46 -1.51 -26.95
C GLU A 158 20.67 -0.57 -27.12
N ALA A 159 21.13 0.01 -26.02
CA ALA A 159 22.31 0.87 -25.99
C ALA A 159 22.97 0.88 -24.60
N VAL A 160 24.22 1.29 -24.58
CA VAL A 160 24.98 1.58 -23.35
C VAL A 160 25.14 3.08 -23.23
N GLY A 161 24.52 3.67 -22.22
CA GLY A 161 24.56 5.10 -21.93
C GLY A 161 25.79 5.56 -21.15
N PRO A 162 25.77 6.82 -20.69
CA PRO A 162 26.81 7.36 -19.81
C PRO A 162 26.96 6.49 -18.54
N ASP A 163 28.17 6.48 -17.96
CA ASP A 163 28.50 5.72 -16.74
C ASP A 163 28.09 4.22 -16.81
N SER A 164 28.05 3.69 -18.05
CA SER A 164 27.67 2.31 -18.33
C SER A 164 26.20 1.98 -17.93
N ALA A 165 25.31 2.93 -17.93
CA ALA A 165 23.88 2.69 -17.82
C ALA A 165 23.35 1.79 -18.94
N ARG A 166 22.29 1.05 -18.72
CA ARG A 166 21.68 0.14 -19.69
C ARG A 166 20.34 0.68 -20.16
N VAL A 167 20.22 0.91 -21.46
CA VAL A 167 18.97 1.33 -22.10
C VAL A 167 18.27 0.11 -22.64
N VAL A 168 16.99 -0.07 -22.25
CA VAL A 168 16.15 -1.20 -22.63
C VAL A 168 14.77 -0.72 -23.08
N ASP A 169 14.17 -1.40 -24.05
CA ASP A 169 12.78 -1.15 -24.45
C ASP A 169 11.80 -1.90 -23.52
N VAL A 170 10.98 -1.14 -22.82
CA VAL A 170 9.97 -1.67 -21.87
C VAL A 170 8.53 -1.56 -22.40
N THR A 171 8.34 -1.09 -23.64
CA THR A 171 7.03 -0.84 -24.23
C THR A 171 6.13 -2.07 -24.15
N SER A 172 6.61 -3.19 -24.67
CA SER A 172 5.83 -4.44 -24.70
C SER A 172 5.52 -5.01 -23.31
N PHE A 173 6.32 -4.67 -22.30
CA PHE A 173 6.11 -5.10 -20.91
C PHE A 173 4.85 -4.45 -20.32
N PHE A 174 4.65 -3.15 -20.58
CA PHE A 174 3.52 -2.38 -20.06
C PHE A 174 2.29 -2.43 -20.98
N GLU A 175 2.46 -2.58 -22.28
CA GLU A 175 1.37 -2.69 -23.24
C GLU A 175 0.85 -4.12 -23.41
N GLY A 176 1.63 -5.10 -22.94
CA GLY A 176 1.32 -6.52 -23.03
C GLY A 176 0.40 -7.05 -21.93
N ASP A 177 -0.12 -8.28 -22.13
CA ASP A 177 -0.85 -9.03 -21.08
C ASP A 177 0.11 -9.65 -20.08
N THR A 178 0.84 -8.80 -19.36
CA THR A 178 1.80 -9.21 -18.35
C THR A 178 1.08 -9.53 -17.05
N PRO A 179 1.09 -10.81 -16.56
CA PRO A 179 0.33 -11.19 -15.38
C PRO A 179 0.69 -10.40 -14.11
N ALA A 180 1.95 -9.95 -14.00
CA ALA A 180 2.41 -9.16 -12.85
C ALA A 180 1.81 -7.75 -12.78
N LEU A 181 1.30 -7.23 -13.92
CA LEU A 181 0.75 -5.89 -14.08
C LEU A 181 -0.77 -5.88 -14.31
N SER A 182 -1.38 -7.06 -14.41
CA SER A 182 -2.79 -7.19 -14.83
C SER A 182 -3.77 -6.82 -13.72
N GLY A 183 -4.73 -5.97 -14.05
CA GLY A 183 -5.90 -5.65 -13.23
C GLY A 183 -6.99 -6.72 -13.20
N LEU A 184 -6.89 -7.75 -14.04
CA LEU A 184 -7.87 -8.82 -14.17
C LEU A 184 -7.41 -10.09 -13.46
N SER A 185 -8.14 -10.48 -12.41
CA SER A 185 -7.93 -11.77 -11.76
C SER A 185 -8.33 -12.94 -12.69
N ALA A 186 -7.80 -14.14 -12.42
CA ALA A 186 -8.17 -15.34 -13.17
C ALA A 186 -9.69 -15.65 -13.08
N GLU A 187 -10.36 -15.25 -12.01
CA GLU A 187 -11.80 -15.38 -11.83
C GLU A 187 -12.57 -14.43 -12.75
N GLN A 188 -12.21 -13.15 -12.74
CA GLN A 188 -12.80 -12.12 -13.62
C GLN A 188 -12.57 -12.42 -15.09
N ARG A 189 -11.38 -12.94 -15.47
CA ARG A 189 -11.12 -13.38 -16.84
C ARG A 189 -12.09 -14.50 -17.27
N ARG A 190 -12.43 -15.44 -16.38
CA ARG A 190 -13.42 -16.49 -16.65
C ARG A 190 -14.85 -15.94 -16.68
N GLU A 191 -15.21 -15.10 -15.71
CA GLU A 191 -16.54 -14.50 -15.58
C GLU A 191 -16.91 -13.68 -16.82
N TYR A 192 -16.00 -12.81 -17.26
CA TYR A 192 -16.23 -11.94 -18.41
C TYR A 192 -15.90 -12.60 -19.76
N GLY A 193 -15.40 -13.85 -19.74
CA GLY A 193 -15.03 -14.59 -20.95
C GLY A 193 -13.93 -13.88 -21.74
N VAL A 194 -12.89 -13.41 -21.04
CA VAL A 194 -11.73 -12.75 -21.64
C VAL A 194 -10.97 -13.74 -22.52
N ARG A 195 -10.63 -13.34 -23.73
CA ARG A 195 -9.97 -14.17 -24.74
C ARG A 195 -8.50 -13.81 -24.91
N ARG A 196 -8.22 -12.56 -25.21
CA ARG A 196 -6.87 -12.04 -25.47
C ARG A 196 -6.81 -10.54 -25.22
N LEU A 197 -5.62 -10.03 -25.05
CA LEU A 197 -5.34 -8.61 -25.15
C LEU A 197 -5.46 -8.17 -26.63
N ASP A 198 -5.95 -6.97 -26.83
CA ASP A 198 -5.97 -6.28 -28.12
C ASP A 198 -4.83 -5.25 -28.13
N SER A 199 -3.74 -5.58 -28.83
CA SER A 199 -2.55 -4.74 -28.88
C SER A 199 -2.77 -3.40 -29.57
N ASP A 200 -3.71 -3.34 -30.55
CA ASP A 200 -3.98 -2.10 -31.28
C ASP A 200 -4.75 -1.07 -30.41
N ARG A 201 -5.33 -1.53 -29.29
CA ARG A 201 -6.10 -0.72 -28.32
C ARG A 201 -5.50 -0.74 -26.93
N SER A 202 -4.23 -1.17 -26.80
CA SER A 202 -3.48 -1.18 -25.55
C SER A 202 -2.22 -0.34 -25.75
N PHE A 203 -1.96 0.62 -24.87
CA PHE A 203 -0.88 1.59 -25.04
C PHE A 203 -0.51 2.27 -23.72
N ILE A 204 0.73 2.73 -23.63
CA ILE A 204 1.19 3.59 -22.53
C ILE A 204 0.65 5.00 -22.78
N THR A 205 -0.04 5.56 -21.78
CA THR A 205 -0.56 6.94 -21.86
C THR A 205 0.40 7.96 -21.28
N ARG A 206 1.20 7.56 -20.27
CA ARG A 206 2.23 8.40 -19.65
C ARG A 206 3.27 7.50 -19.00
N MET A 207 4.53 7.90 -19.13
CA MET A 207 5.63 7.39 -18.30
C MET A 207 6.48 8.58 -17.87
N SER A 208 6.70 8.71 -16.56
CA SER A 208 7.43 9.81 -15.94
C SER A 208 8.41 9.31 -14.91
N ALA A 209 9.56 9.97 -14.85
CA ALA A 209 10.61 9.68 -13.89
C ALA A 209 10.64 10.74 -12.78
N TYR A 210 10.89 10.31 -11.55
CA TYR A 210 11.07 11.15 -10.38
C TYR A 210 12.33 10.71 -9.62
N PRO A 211 12.82 11.50 -8.67
CA PRO A 211 14.06 11.17 -7.95
C PRO A 211 14.06 9.84 -7.20
N GLU A 212 12.88 9.31 -6.82
CA GLU A 212 12.76 8.06 -6.08
C GLU A 212 11.78 7.05 -6.70
N ASN A 213 11.09 7.41 -7.78
CA ASN A 213 10.18 6.49 -8.47
C ASN A 213 10.05 6.76 -9.97
N VAL A 214 9.49 5.76 -10.66
CA VAL A 214 9.00 5.89 -12.04
C VAL A 214 7.52 5.52 -12.03
N GLU A 215 6.69 6.37 -12.64
CA GLU A 215 5.25 6.15 -12.81
C GLU A 215 4.92 5.80 -14.24
N VAL A 216 4.19 4.71 -14.43
CA VAL A 216 3.71 4.27 -15.74
C VAL A 216 2.19 4.17 -15.72
N ARG A 217 1.53 4.95 -16.55
CA ARG A 217 0.08 4.85 -16.76
C ARG A 217 -0.19 4.27 -18.14
N HIS A 218 -0.98 3.20 -18.18
CA HIS A 218 -1.23 2.49 -19.43
C HIS A 218 -2.68 1.99 -19.51
N THR A 219 -3.18 1.91 -20.74
CA THR A 219 -4.51 1.38 -21.06
C THR A 219 -4.35 -0.04 -21.59
N LEU A 220 -5.09 -0.99 -21.04
CA LEU A 220 -5.17 -2.36 -21.51
C LEU A 220 -6.60 -2.69 -21.95
N THR A 221 -6.74 -3.17 -23.18
CA THR A 221 -8.03 -3.56 -23.74
C THR A 221 -8.03 -5.05 -24.06
N PHE A 222 -9.02 -5.77 -23.55
CA PHE A 222 -9.18 -7.20 -23.74
C PHE A 222 -10.45 -7.53 -24.52
N ASP A 223 -10.36 -8.41 -25.50
CA ASP A 223 -11.53 -9.02 -26.13
C ASP A 223 -12.27 -9.88 -25.09
N ALA A 224 -13.58 -9.67 -24.94
CA ALA A 224 -14.40 -10.37 -23.96
C ALA A 224 -15.78 -10.72 -24.53
N THR A 225 -16.33 -11.89 -24.13
CA THR A 225 -17.66 -12.33 -24.60
C THR A 225 -18.78 -11.81 -23.72
N SER A 226 -18.50 -11.44 -22.49
CA SER A 226 -19.48 -10.94 -21.51
C SER A 226 -18.91 -9.77 -20.71
N PRO A 227 -18.47 -8.67 -21.38
CA PRO A 227 -17.85 -7.55 -20.67
C PRO A 227 -18.85 -6.89 -19.73
N PRO A 228 -18.38 -6.29 -18.61
CA PRO A 228 -19.22 -5.50 -17.71
C PRO A 228 -19.71 -4.22 -18.43
N GLY A 229 -20.76 -3.61 -17.91
CA GLY A 229 -21.35 -2.39 -18.43
C GLY A 229 -22.15 -2.60 -19.71
N ASP A 230 -21.56 -2.41 -20.89
CA ASP A 230 -22.23 -2.65 -22.18
C ASP A 230 -21.71 -3.93 -22.87
N PRO A 231 -22.48 -5.03 -22.85
CA PRO A 231 -22.08 -6.29 -23.50
C PRO A 231 -21.83 -6.17 -25.01
N ARG A 232 -22.38 -5.14 -25.66
CA ARG A 232 -22.18 -4.91 -27.08
C ARG A 232 -20.80 -4.38 -27.43
N SER A 233 -20.06 -3.88 -26.46
CA SER A 233 -18.68 -3.42 -26.68
C SER A 233 -17.76 -4.57 -27.12
N GLY A 234 -18.03 -5.79 -26.63
CA GLY A 234 -17.19 -6.97 -26.88
C GLY A 234 -15.78 -6.87 -26.23
N THR A 235 -15.55 -5.85 -25.41
CA THR A 235 -14.24 -5.56 -24.84
C THR A 235 -14.32 -5.07 -23.40
N ILE A 236 -13.22 -5.26 -22.66
CA ILE A 236 -12.95 -4.66 -21.36
C ILE A 236 -11.74 -3.75 -21.53
N THR A 237 -11.90 -2.47 -21.27
CA THR A 237 -10.78 -1.51 -21.24
C THR A 237 -10.54 -1.08 -19.80
N MET A 238 -9.31 -1.16 -19.34
CA MET A 238 -8.87 -0.75 -18.01
C MET A 238 -7.70 0.23 -18.14
N GLU A 239 -7.67 1.22 -17.29
CA GLU A 239 -6.47 2.03 -17.07
C GLU A 239 -5.75 1.50 -15.83
N MET A 240 -4.45 1.29 -15.98
CA MET A 240 -3.56 0.80 -14.93
C MET A 240 -2.51 1.85 -14.60
N SER A 241 -2.05 1.87 -13.36
CA SER A 241 -0.89 2.63 -12.91
C SER A 241 0.11 1.68 -12.27
N GLN A 242 1.38 1.84 -12.63
CA GLN A 242 2.49 1.09 -12.07
C GLN A 242 3.48 2.09 -11.49
N SER A 243 3.74 1.99 -10.19
CA SER A 243 4.77 2.76 -9.52
C SER A 243 5.98 1.88 -9.27
N LEU A 244 7.16 2.27 -9.73
CA LEU A 244 8.44 1.61 -9.45
C LEU A 244 9.19 2.46 -8.43
N VAL A 245 9.04 2.17 -7.16
CA VAL A 245 9.57 2.97 -6.05
C VAL A 245 10.88 2.39 -5.54
N LEU A 246 11.95 3.18 -5.53
CA LEU A 246 13.25 2.77 -4.96
C LEU A 246 13.12 2.60 -3.45
N LEU A 247 13.41 1.41 -2.94
CA LEU A 247 13.42 1.16 -1.51
C LEU A 247 14.72 1.71 -0.86
N PRO A 248 14.62 2.20 0.39
CA PRO A 248 15.78 2.69 1.13
C PRO A 248 16.93 1.67 1.17
N GLU A 249 18.16 2.14 0.97
CA GLU A 249 19.34 1.29 1.06
C GLU A 249 19.54 0.76 2.48
N GLU A 250 19.32 1.62 3.48
CA GLU A 250 19.31 1.27 4.88
C GLU A 250 17.86 1.13 5.38
N PRO A 251 17.32 -0.11 5.44
CA PRO A 251 15.95 -0.32 5.88
C PRO A 251 15.75 0.17 7.33
N MET A 252 14.57 0.73 7.61
CA MET A 252 14.19 1.11 8.97
C MET A 252 14.27 -0.09 9.92
N ARG A 253 14.69 0.13 11.17
CA ARG A 253 14.64 -0.91 12.20
C ARG A 253 13.18 -1.34 12.45
N PRO A 254 12.82 -2.62 12.17
CA PRO A 254 11.44 -3.08 12.35
C PRO A 254 11.06 -3.14 13.84
N ARG A 255 9.76 -3.04 14.13
CA ARG A 255 9.20 -3.24 15.46
C ARG A 255 8.23 -4.40 15.45
N TYR A 256 8.36 -5.34 16.40
CA TYR A 256 7.44 -6.47 16.51
C TYR A 256 6.00 -6.02 16.77
N SER A 257 5.07 -6.64 16.06
CA SER A 257 3.64 -6.48 16.30
C SER A 257 3.22 -7.23 17.58
N ASP A 258 2.29 -6.64 18.33
CA ASP A 258 1.63 -7.30 19.46
C ASP A 258 0.10 -7.28 19.25
N PRO A 259 -0.61 -8.41 19.35
CA PRO A 259 -2.04 -8.48 19.09
C PRO A 259 -2.89 -7.69 20.11
N ARG A 260 -2.30 -7.23 21.20
CA ARG A 260 -2.95 -6.37 22.21
C ARG A 260 -2.92 -4.89 21.82
N VAL A 261 -2.09 -4.54 20.81
CA VAL A 261 -2.00 -3.19 20.25
C VAL A 261 -2.22 -3.28 18.75
N GLY A 262 -3.23 -2.59 18.22
CA GLY A 262 -3.61 -2.68 16.81
C GLY A 262 -2.65 -1.93 15.90
N TYR A 263 -1.96 -2.69 15.03
CA TYR A 263 -1.19 -2.16 13.92
C TYR A 263 -1.34 -3.07 12.69
N PHE A 264 -1.39 -2.50 11.50
CA PHE A 264 -1.11 -3.25 10.28
C PHE A 264 0.32 -3.78 10.35
N SER A 265 0.57 -4.92 9.73
CA SER A 265 1.88 -5.57 9.82
C SER A 265 2.31 -6.21 8.51
N VAL A 266 3.62 -6.31 8.33
CA VAL A 266 4.26 -7.19 7.36
C VAL A 266 4.68 -8.48 8.06
N GLU A 267 4.70 -9.59 7.31
CA GLU A 267 5.02 -10.91 7.85
C GLU A 267 6.23 -11.50 7.15
N ARG A 268 7.07 -12.18 7.93
CA ARG A 268 8.11 -13.07 7.39
C ARG A 268 8.15 -14.39 8.16
N ILE A 269 8.59 -15.44 7.49
CA ILE A 269 8.83 -16.76 8.06
C ILE A 269 10.34 -16.91 8.22
N ASN A 270 10.81 -16.93 9.47
CA ASN A 270 12.23 -17.04 9.78
C ASN A 270 12.61 -18.48 10.12
N TYR A 271 13.54 -19.04 9.33
CA TYR A 271 14.04 -20.41 9.48
C TYR A 271 15.31 -20.49 10.34
N GLY A 272 15.97 -19.34 10.61
CA GLY A 272 17.21 -19.28 11.38
C GLY A 272 17.00 -19.17 12.90
N LEU A 273 15.75 -19.12 13.39
CA LEU A 273 15.50 -19.05 14.82
C LEU A 273 15.70 -20.42 15.48
N ASP A 274 16.24 -20.41 16.72
CA ASP A 274 16.40 -21.61 17.53
C ASP A 274 15.06 -22.09 18.12
N GLU A 275 14.11 -22.33 17.20
CA GLU A 275 12.81 -22.93 17.46
C GLU A 275 12.68 -24.21 16.62
N GLN A 276 12.00 -25.23 17.13
CA GLN A 276 11.79 -26.47 16.38
C GLN A 276 10.69 -26.33 15.31
N LYS A 277 10.57 -25.14 14.70
CA LYS A 277 9.65 -24.78 13.62
C LYS A 277 10.13 -23.48 12.96
N ALA A 278 9.74 -23.25 11.72
CA ALA A 278 9.83 -21.92 11.11
C ALA A 278 8.84 -20.96 11.83
N ALA A 279 9.34 -19.86 12.35
CA ALA A 279 8.53 -18.92 13.11
C ALA A 279 8.04 -17.75 12.25
N THR A 280 6.74 -17.47 12.32
CA THR A 280 6.19 -16.25 11.72
C THR A 280 6.52 -15.05 12.62
N GLN A 281 7.24 -14.11 12.06
CA GLN A 281 7.52 -12.81 12.66
C GLN A 281 6.62 -11.77 12.00
N ARG A 282 6.01 -10.88 12.81
CA ARG A 282 5.19 -9.78 12.33
C ARG A 282 5.79 -8.48 12.80
N PHE A 283 5.95 -7.52 11.88
CA PHE A 283 6.44 -6.18 12.17
C PHE A 283 5.38 -5.16 11.81
N ILE A 284 5.17 -4.16 12.69
CA ILE A 284 4.17 -3.13 12.47
C ILE A 284 4.54 -2.26 11.26
N ARG A 285 3.50 -1.77 10.55
CA ARG A 285 3.66 -0.72 9.55
C ARG A 285 3.66 0.63 10.25
N ARG A 286 4.68 1.46 10.01
CA ARG A 286 4.81 2.81 10.58
C ARG A 286 5.75 3.66 9.76
N TRP A 287 5.60 4.97 9.84
CA TRP A 287 6.56 5.92 9.29
C TRP A 287 7.88 5.89 10.06
N ARG A 288 8.97 6.21 9.39
CA ARG A 288 10.26 6.45 10.03
C ARG A 288 10.24 7.84 10.67
N LEU A 289 10.30 7.92 11.98
CA LEU A 289 10.47 9.17 12.72
C LEU A 289 11.74 9.08 13.57
N GLU A 290 12.72 9.91 13.21
CA GLU A 290 13.96 10.05 13.95
C GLU A 290 14.02 11.45 14.58
N PRO A 291 14.35 11.58 15.88
CA PRO A 291 14.38 12.88 16.53
C PRO A 291 15.53 13.73 15.98
N SER A 292 15.25 15.02 15.67
CA SER A 292 16.26 15.99 15.20
C SER A 292 17.32 16.28 16.28
N ASP A 293 16.96 16.18 17.57
CA ASP A 293 17.88 16.21 18.72
C ASP A 293 17.71 14.96 19.58
N PRO A 294 18.46 13.88 19.30
CA PRO A 294 18.38 12.64 20.10
C PRO A 294 18.73 12.82 21.58
N ALA A 295 19.57 13.81 21.92
CA ALA A 295 19.95 14.05 23.30
C ALA A 295 18.82 14.74 24.10
N ALA A 296 18.13 15.71 23.51
CA ALA A 296 16.94 16.32 24.09
C ALA A 296 15.81 15.29 24.24
N TYR A 297 15.59 14.49 23.19
CA TYR A 297 14.62 13.41 23.21
C TYR A 297 14.86 12.39 24.35
N ALA A 298 16.11 11.98 24.53
CA ALA A 298 16.52 11.06 25.62
C ALA A 298 16.28 11.65 27.02
N ARG A 299 16.24 12.99 27.16
CA ARG A 299 15.87 13.67 28.42
C ARG A 299 14.35 13.79 28.61
N GLY A 300 13.53 13.33 27.66
CA GLY A 300 12.08 13.41 27.69
C GLY A 300 11.52 14.76 27.21
N GLU A 301 12.35 15.57 26.52
CA GLU A 301 11.89 16.80 25.89
C GLU A 301 11.18 16.46 24.57
N LEU A 302 10.15 17.24 24.22
CA LEU A 302 9.52 17.14 22.89
C LEU A 302 10.45 17.74 21.83
N VAL A 303 10.70 16.99 20.77
CA VAL A 303 11.56 17.41 19.66
C VAL A 303 10.85 17.18 18.31
N GLU A 304 11.16 17.99 17.32
CA GLU A 304 10.69 17.75 15.98
C GLU A 304 11.39 16.52 15.38
N PRO A 305 10.74 15.74 14.51
CA PRO A 305 11.44 14.72 13.73
C PRO A 305 12.36 15.37 12.70
N VAL A 306 13.37 14.63 12.24
CA VAL A 306 14.22 15.04 11.09
C VAL A 306 13.35 15.30 9.87
N GLU A 307 12.43 14.37 9.61
CA GLU A 307 11.46 14.45 8.52
C GLU A 307 10.05 14.27 9.09
N PRO A 308 9.21 15.32 9.12
CA PRO A 308 7.82 15.19 9.52
C PRO A 308 7.01 14.53 8.42
N ILE A 309 6.02 13.71 8.80
CA ILE A 309 5.03 13.15 7.89
C ILE A 309 4.27 14.33 7.24
N THR A 310 4.43 14.50 5.94
CA THR A 310 3.88 15.67 5.24
C THR A 310 2.85 15.23 4.20
N TYR A 311 1.63 15.77 4.32
CA TYR A 311 0.58 15.58 3.32
C TYR A 311 0.36 16.88 2.55
N TYR A 312 0.15 16.75 1.24
CA TYR A 312 -0.25 17.86 0.39
C TYR A 312 -1.74 17.78 0.06
N LEU A 313 -2.42 18.92 0.12
CA LEU A 313 -3.84 19.00 -0.23
C LEU A 313 -3.99 19.02 -1.75
N ASP A 314 -4.76 18.11 -2.31
CA ASP A 314 -5.07 18.11 -3.75
C ASP A 314 -5.54 19.51 -4.22
N PRO A 315 -4.99 20.07 -5.30
CA PRO A 315 -5.48 21.32 -5.90
C PRO A 315 -7.00 21.32 -6.17
N ALA A 316 -7.59 20.17 -6.47
CA ALA A 316 -9.02 20.01 -6.69
C ALA A 316 -9.87 20.10 -5.39
N THR A 317 -9.27 20.12 -4.21
CA THR A 317 -9.99 20.29 -2.95
C THR A 317 -10.64 21.68 -2.88
N PRO A 318 -11.99 21.76 -2.76
CA PRO A 318 -12.66 23.06 -2.71
C PRO A 318 -12.17 23.92 -1.54
N PRO A 319 -11.91 25.24 -1.74
CA PRO A 319 -11.27 26.11 -0.74
C PRO A 319 -11.96 26.10 0.63
N ARG A 320 -13.30 26.02 0.67
CA ARG A 320 -14.08 25.98 1.92
C ARG A 320 -13.83 24.75 2.79
N TRP A 321 -13.25 23.67 2.24
CA TRP A 321 -12.98 22.43 2.95
C TRP A 321 -11.51 22.25 3.35
N ARG A 322 -10.59 23.02 2.73
CA ARG A 322 -9.15 22.85 2.92
C ARG A 322 -8.73 22.91 4.38
N GLU A 323 -9.27 23.86 5.14
CA GLU A 323 -8.92 23.99 6.56
C GLU A 323 -9.35 22.79 7.40
N PHE A 324 -10.54 22.24 7.16
CA PHE A 324 -11.01 21.03 7.85
C PHE A 324 -10.20 19.80 7.49
N VAL A 325 -9.76 19.68 6.23
CA VAL A 325 -8.86 18.60 5.79
C VAL A 325 -7.51 18.74 6.49
N ARG A 326 -6.92 19.95 6.51
CA ARG A 326 -5.66 20.24 7.19
C ARG A 326 -5.72 19.85 8.66
N GLN A 327 -6.74 20.32 9.37
CA GLN A 327 -6.94 20.01 10.78
C GLN A 327 -7.11 18.52 11.02
N GLY A 328 -7.82 17.80 10.14
CA GLY A 328 -7.99 16.34 10.26
C GLY A 328 -6.67 15.57 10.17
N VAL A 329 -5.70 16.06 9.37
CA VAL A 329 -4.34 15.53 9.33
C VAL A 329 -3.58 15.86 10.61
N GLU A 330 -3.60 17.15 11.00
CA GLU A 330 -2.77 17.69 12.10
C GLU A 330 -3.29 17.34 13.50
N ASP A 331 -4.54 16.87 13.62
CA ASP A 331 -5.11 16.37 14.88
C ASP A 331 -4.27 15.25 15.52
N TRP A 332 -3.50 14.50 14.73
CA TRP A 332 -2.64 13.43 15.22
C TRP A 332 -1.39 13.92 15.96
N ASN A 333 -1.03 15.21 15.88
CA ASN A 333 0.14 15.72 16.59
C ASN A 333 0.07 15.46 18.09
N VAL A 334 -1.11 15.57 18.71
CA VAL A 334 -1.29 15.27 20.13
C VAL A 334 -0.90 13.81 20.49
N ALA A 335 -1.11 12.88 19.56
CA ALA A 335 -0.71 11.49 19.75
C ALA A 335 0.81 11.30 19.53
N PHE A 336 1.40 12.03 18.59
CA PHE A 336 2.85 12.02 18.40
C PHE A 336 3.61 12.72 19.54
N GLU A 337 3.02 13.72 20.19
CA GLU A 337 3.58 14.31 21.43
C GLU A 337 3.68 13.27 22.55
N ALA A 338 2.72 12.35 22.68
CA ALA A 338 2.82 11.23 23.61
C ALA A 338 4.01 10.29 23.27
N ALA A 339 4.41 10.22 22.00
CA ALA A 339 5.59 9.49 21.56
C ALA A 339 6.91 10.30 21.67
N GLY A 340 6.84 11.59 22.05
CA GLY A 340 7.99 12.47 22.24
C GLY A 340 8.30 13.38 21.04
N PHE A 341 7.41 13.46 20.04
CA PHE A 341 7.63 14.26 18.83
C PHE A 341 6.69 15.46 18.78
N LEU A 342 7.23 16.63 18.48
CA LEU A 342 6.51 17.88 18.22
C LEU A 342 6.38 18.07 16.71
N ASN A 343 5.23 18.55 16.23
CA ASN A 343 5.00 18.82 14.80
C ASN A 343 5.34 17.63 13.88
N ALA A 344 5.01 16.42 14.31
CA ALA A 344 5.40 15.19 13.61
C ALA A 344 4.62 14.94 12.32
N ILE A 345 3.42 15.53 12.22
CA ILE A 345 2.57 15.41 11.02
C ILE A 345 2.00 16.79 10.66
N ARG A 346 1.96 17.09 9.36
CA ARG A 346 1.46 18.37 8.86
C ARG A 346 0.77 18.23 7.51
N ALA A 347 -0.10 19.19 7.19
CA ALA A 347 -0.72 19.29 5.88
C ALA A 347 -0.41 20.63 5.24
N LEU A 348 0.07 20.62 4.01
CA LEU A 348 0.48 21.80 3.24
C LEU A 348 -0.39 21.94 1.99
N ASP A 349 -0.53 23.17 1.50
CA ASP A 349 -0.98 23.39 0.13
C ASP A 349 0.16 23.00 -0.82
N PRO A 350 -0.14 22.47 -2.02
CA PRO A 350 0.89 22.20 -3.01
C PRO A 350 1.60 23.49 -3.40
N PRO A 351 2.90 23.43 -3.74
CA PRO A 351 3.60 24.61 -4.24
C PRO A 351 2.95 25.10 -5.54
N SER A 352 3.04 26.41 -5.77
CA SER A 352 2.65 26.96 -7.06
C SER A 352 3.66 26.56 -8.14
N PRO A 353 3.28 26.57 -9.44
CA PRO A 353 4.22 26.28 -10.52
C PRO A 353 5.44 27.23 -10.59
N GLU A 354 5.35 28.41 -9.97
CA GLU A 354 6.45 29.36 -9.84
C GLU A 354 7.42 28.99 -8.69
N GLU A 355 6.94 28.28 -7.67
CA GLU A 355 7.73 27.81 -6.53
C GLU A 355 8.41 26.47 -6.84
N ASP A 356 7.68 25.56 -7.48
CA ASP A 356 8.18 24.26 -7.91
C ASP A 356 7.42 23.81 -9.17
N SER A 357 8.08 23.92 -10.33
CA SER A 357 7.50 23.53 -11.63
C SER A 357 7.39 22.03 -11.80
N ASP A 358 8.16 21.26 -11.03
CA ASP A 358 8.33 19.82 -11.17
C ASP A 358 7.50 19.05 -10.13
N TRP A 359 6.80 19.78 -9.23
CA TRP A 359 5.92 19.15 -8.25
C TRP A 359 4.79 18.38 -8.94
N ASP A 360 4.71 17.11 -8.66
CA ASP A 360 3.66 16.22 -9.16
C ASP A 360 3.17 15.32 -8.01
N PRO A 361 1.84 15.19 -7.81
CA PRO A 361 1.29 14.29 -6.79
C PRO A 361 1.57 12.79 -7.04
N GLU A 362 2.14 12.42 -8.18
CA GLU A 362 2.57 11.05 -8.48
C GLU A 362 4.04 10.80 -8.07
N ASP A 363 4.77 11.83 -7.64
CA ASP A 363 6.10 11.68 -7.04
C ASP A 363 5.95 11.10 -5.62
N VAL A 364 6.54 9.94 -5.38
CA VAL A 364 6.40 9.18 -4.12
C VAL A 364 6.84 9.97 -2.87
N ARG A 365 7.66 10.99 -3.04
CA ARG A 365 8.08 11.88 -1.95
C ARG A 365 6.94 12.71 -1.37
N TYR A 366 5.78 12.78 -2.05
CA TYR A 366 4.65 13.65 -1.71
C TYR A 366 3.39 12.84 -1.45
N SER A 367 3.14 12.49 -0.19
CA SER A 367 1.82 11.95 0.19
C SER A 367 0.74 13.02 0.04
N THR A 368 -0.43 12.63 -0.48
CA THR A 368 -1.50 13.58 -0.81
C THR A 368 -2.84 13.23 -0.17
N VAL A 369 -3.67 14.26 0.06
CA VAL A 369 -5.10 14.08 0.35
C VAL A 369 -5.87 14.40 -0.92
N ARG A 370 -6.19 13.38 -1.69
CA ARG A 370 -6.81 13.47 -3.02
C ARG A 370 -8.32 13.71 -2.95
N TRP A 371 -8.81 14.65 -3.76
CA TRP A 371 -10.22 14.94 -3.90
C TRP A 371 -10.79 14.32 -5.18
N THR A 372 -11.53 13.21 -5.05
CA THR A 372 -12.05 12.48 -6.21
C THR A 372 -13.50 12.82 -6.50
N ALA A 373 -13.78 13.34 -7.70
CA ALA A 373 -15.12 13.63 -8.20
C ALA A 373 -15.83 12.32 -8.57
N SER A 374 -16.47 11.68 -7.60
CA SER A 374 -17.16 10.38 -7.76
C SER A 374 -18.47 10.35 -7.01
N THR A 375 -19.41 9.50 -7.46
CA THR A 375 -20.64 9.17 -6.73
C THR A 375 -20.43 8.14 -5.62
N THR A 376 -19.24 7.57 -5.49
CA THR A 376 -18.81 6.71 -4.39
C THR A 376 -18.96 7.44 -3.07
N ARG A 377 -19.42 6.73 -2.04
CA ARG A 377 -19.71 7.27 -0.71
C ARG A 377 -18.75 6.70 0.31
N ASN A 378 -17.46 6.96 0.12
CA ASN A 378 -16.39 6.46 0.95
C ASN A 378 -15.23 7.47 1.07
N ALA A 379 -14.32 7.21 2.00
CA ALA A 379 -12.95 7.68 2.03
C ALA A 379 -12.06 6.48 2.31
N VAL A 380 -10.79 6.53 1.92
CA VAL A 380 -9.81 5.46 2.17
C VAL A 380 -8.44 6.06 2.44
N GLY A 381 -7.71 5.47 3.38
CA GLY A 381 -6.34 5.84 3.75
C GLY A 381 -5.38 4.66 3.60
N PRO A 382 -5.06 4.23 2.37
CA PRO A 382 -4.07 3.19 2.16
C PRO A 382 -2.67 3.71 2.48
N SER A 383 -1.75 2.81 2.79
CA SER A 383 -0.33 3.10 2.87
C SER A 383 0.47 2.03 2.12
N VAL A 384 1.53 2.47 1.47
CA VAL A 384 2.54 1.61 0.83
C VAL A 384 3.68 1.42 1.81
N SER A 385 4.15 0.20 1.99
CA SER A 385 5.22 -0.08 2.97
C SER A 385 6.29 -1.01 2.43
N ASP A 386 7.52 -0.78 2.88
CA ASP A 386 8.64 -1.68 2.66
C ASP A 386 8.37 -3.05 3.32
N PRO A 387 8.27 -4.14 2.56
CA PRO A 387 7.96 -5.46 3.11
C PRO A 387 9.11 -6.05 3.97
N ARG A 388 10.31 -5.45 3.93
CA ARG A 388 11.44 -5.85 4.76
C ARG A 388 11.26 -5.45 6.23
N THR A 389 10.60 -4.30 6.49
CA THR A 389 10.56 -3.67 7.82
C THR A 389 9.20 -3.20 8.27
N GLY A 390 8.27 -2.97 7.34
CA GLY A 390 7.01 -2.30 7.59
C GLY A 390 7.13 -0.76 7.59
N GLU A 391 8.24 -0.19 7.14
CA GLU A 391 8.37 1.25 6.94
C GLU A 391 7.35 1.74 5.92
N ILE A 392 6.53 2.70 6.29
CA ILE A 392 5.60 3.34 5.35
C ILE A 392 6.40 4.32 4.50
N ILE A 393 6.30 4.16 3.19
CA ILE A 393 7.02 4.97 2.19
C ILE A 393 6.13 6.11 1.69
N GLU A 394 4.86 5.80 1.42
CA GLU A 394 3.89 6.72 0.85
C GLU A 394 2.48 6.38 1.35
N SER A 395 1.62 7.40 1.42
CA SER A 395 0.20 7.19 1.70
C SER A 395 -0.65 8.28 1.07
N ASP A 396 -1.51 7.91 0.15
CA ASP A 396 -2.50 8.81 -0.44
C ASP A 396 -3.88 8.59 0.18
N ILE A 397 -4.40 9.62 0.82
CA ILE A 397 -5.78 9.60 1.32
C ILE A 397 -6.71 9.96 0.16
N VAL A 398 -7.74 9.13 -0.07
CA VAL A 398 -8.72 9.44 -1.12
C VAL A 398 -10.05 9.82 -0.49
N TRP A 399 -10.45 11.07 -0.71
CA TRP A 399 -11.78 11.55 -0.37
C TRP A 399 -12.69 11.56 -1.61
N TYR A 400 -13.76 10.75 -1.59
CA TYR A 400 -14.76 10.76 -2.65
C TYR A 400 -15.82 11.83 -2.37
N HIS A 401 -16.06 12.73 -3.32
CA HIS A 401 -16.94 13.89 -3.17
C HIS A 401 -18.32 13.53 -2.57
N ASN A 402 -18.93 12.45 -3.02
CA ASN A 402 -20.27 12.06 -2.57
C ASN A 402 -20.31 11.46 -1.16
N HIS A 403 -19.15 11.31 -0.49
CA HIS A 403 -19.07 10.88 0.92
C HIS A 403 -19.73 11.88 1.86
N MET A 404 -19.70 13.18 1.52
CA MET A 404 -20.41 14.24 2.23
C MET A 404 -21.91 13.92 2.36
N ARG A 405 -22.54 13.36 1.32
CA ARG A 405 -23.95 12.95 1.37
C ARG A 405 -24.21 11.93 2.48
N SER A 406 -23.29 10.99 2.67
CA SER A 406 -23.41 9.97 3.72
C SER A 406 -23.38 10.59 5.12
N TYR A 407 -22.41 11.48 5.36
CA TYR A 407 -22.28 12.14 6.66
C TYR A 407 -23.42 13.11 6.94
N ARG A 408 -23.83 13.90 5.97
CA ARG A 408 -25.02 14.74 6.08
C ARG A 408 -26.27 13.95 6.53
N ASN A 409 -26.53 12.83 5.87
CA ASN A 409 -27.69 12.01 6.20
C ASN A 409 -27.55 11.36 7.57
N ARG A 410 -26.34 10.91 7.97
CA ARG A 410 -26.10 10.32 9.29
C ARG A 410 -26.25 11.34 10.41
N LEU A 411 -25.63 12.51 10.28
CA LEU A 411 -25.79 13.60 11.26
C LEU A 411 -27.27 13.89 11.48
N MET A 412 -28.06 13.98 10.41
CA MET A 412 -29.49 14.21 10.52
C MET A 412 -30.22 13.06 11.24
N LEU A 413 -29.95 11.82 10.87
CA LEU A 413 -30.67 10.65 11.41
C LEU A 413 -30.22 10.29 12.83
N GLU A 414 -28.93 10.37 13.10
CA GLU A 414 -28.35 9.91 14.37
C GLU A 414 -28.32 11.01 15.44
N THR A 415 -28.15 12.28 15.05
CA THR A 415 -28.01 13.38 16.02
C THR A 415 -29.14 14.42 15.98
N GLY A 416 -29.95 14.47 14.93
CA GLY A 416 -30.95 15.54 14.72
C GLY A 416 -31.97 15.71 15.85
N ALA A 417 -32.20 14.68 16.68
CA ALA A 417 -33.03 14.80 17.86
C ALA A 417 -32.43 15.78 18.89
N ALA A 418 -31.13 15.64 19.16
CA ALA A 418 -30.39 16.45 20.15
C ALA A 418 -29.64 17.64 19.53
N ASN A 419 -29.25 17.55 18.23
CA ASN A 419 -28.54 18.58 17.51
C ASN A 419 -29.46 19.34 16.53
N PRO A 420 -29.97 20.55 16.86
CA PRO A 420 -30.83 21.30 15.97
C PRO A 420 -30.20 21.67 14.61
N LEU A 421 -28.87 21.84 14.53
CA LEU A 421 -28.16 22.17 13.29
C LEU A 421 -28.14 21.01 12.29
N ALA A 422 -28.29 19.77 12.77
CA ALA A 422 -28.33 18.58 11.92
C ALA A 422 -29.72 18.27 11.32
N ARG A 423 -30.78 19.03 11.65
CA ARG A 423 -32.17 18.73 11.26
C ARG A 423 -32.50 19.04 9.79
N SER A 424 -31.59 19.61 9.05
CA SER A 424 -31.78 20.02 7.66
C SER A 424 -30.88 19.23 6.72
N LEU A 425 -31.33 19.00 5.48
CA LEU A 425 -30.48 18.50 4.40
C LEU A 425 -29.53 19.59 3.85
N ASN A 426 -29.75 20.84 4.21
CA ASN A 426 -28.84 21.96 3.94
C ASN A 426 -28.13 22.34 5.24
N GLN A 427 -27.14 21.55 5.63
CA GLN A 427 -26.36 21.76 6.84
C GLN A 427 -25.28 22.83 6.60
N ALA A 428 -24.93 23.57 7.66
CA ALA A 428 -23.88 24.57 7.60
C ALA A 428 -22.51 23.95 7.29
N ASP A 429 -21.65 24.73 6.63
CA ASP A 429 -20.31 24.27 6.25
C ASP A 429 -19.47 23.88 7.48
N GLU A 430 -19.63 24.55 8.62
CA GLU A 430 -18.93 24.22 9.87
C GLU A 430 -19.31 22.80 10.36
N LEU A 431 -20.60 22.45 10.36
CA LEU A 431 -21.03 21.11 10.79
C LEU A 431 -20.53 20.02 9.83
N MET A 432 -20.59 20.29 8.54
CA MET A 432 -20.11 19.35 7.51
C MET A 432 -18.61 19.25 7.49
N GLY A 433 -17.90 20.37 7.73
CA GLY A 433 -16.46 20.43 7.82
C GLY A 433 -15.91 19.64 9.00
N GLU A 434 -16.51 19.79 10.20
CA GLU A 434 -16.14 18.98 11.36
C GLU A 434 -16.38 17.47 11.12
N ALA A 435 -17.45 17.10 10.43
CA ALA A 435 -17.69 15.72 10.05
C ALA A 435 -16.63 15.21 9.04
N MET A 436 -16.16 16.07 8.15
CA MET A 436 -15.05 15.75 7.23
C MET A 436 -13.74 15.59 7.98
N ARG A 437 -13.37 16.54 8.86
CA ARG A 437 -12.19 16.51 9.72
C ARG A 437 -12.08 15.18 10.47
N GLN A 438 -13.15 14.74 11.13
CA GLN A 438 -13.21 13.45 11.83
C GLN A 438 -12.90 12.25 10.89
N VAL A 439 -13.38 12.29 9.64
CA VAL A 439 -13.12 11.20 8.67
C VAL A 439 -11.68 11.25 8.20
N ILE A 440 -11.17 12.43 7.85
CA ILE A 440 -9.77 12.58 7.47
C ILE A 440 -8.87 12.09 8.61
N ALA A 441 -9.14 12.48 9.87
CA ALA A 441 -8.39 11.97 11.01
C ALA A 441 -8.46 10.43 11.11
N HIS A 442 -9.60 9.81 10.80
CA HIS A 442 -9.73 8.35 10.77
C HIS A 442 -8.88 7.73 9.65
N GLU A 443 -8.92 8.26 8.43
CA GLU A 443 -8.12 7.75 7.30
C GLU A 443 -6.61 7.96 7.53
N ILE A 444 -6.21 9.09 8.13
CA ILE A 444 -4.82 9.30 8.57
C ILE A 444 -4.42 8.26 9.62
N GLY A 445 -5.32 7.86 10.52
CA GLY A 445 -5.06 6.75 11.44
C GLY A 445 -4.65 5.47 10.72
N HIS A 446 -5.32 5.13 9.61
CA HIS A 446 -4.91 4.02 8.77
C HIS A 446 -3.54 4.27 8.10
N ALA A 447 -3.33 5.47 7.63
CA ALA A 447 -2.11 5.90 6.96
C ALA A 447 -0.87 5.94 7.87
N ILE A 448 -1.06 6.01 9.18
CA ILE A 448 0.01 5.87 10.18
C ILE A 448 0.09 4.47 10.80
N GLY A 449 -0.61 3.50 10.23
CA GLY A 449 -0.50 2.08 10.54
C GLY A 449 -1.59 1.49 11.44
N LEU A 450 -2.61 2.25 11.84
CA LEU A 450 -3.64 1.79 12.78
C LEU A 450 -4.84 1.15 12.05
N PRO A 451 -5.21 -0.10 12.31
CA PRO A 451 -6.46 -0.69 11.87
C PRO A 451 -7.63 -0.25 12.76
N HIS A 452 -8.84 -0.62 12.39
CA HIS A 452 -10.02 -0.33 13.20
C HIS A 452 -9.92 -0.91 14.62
N ASN A 453 -10.40 -0.15 15.61
CA ASN A 453 -10.55 -0.62 17.00
C ASN A 453 -12.04 -0.62 17.41
N MET A 454 -12.80 -1.64 16.98
CA MET A 454 -14.26 -1.72 17.15
C MET A 454 -14.72 -1.95 18.58
N ILE A 455 -13.83 -2.30 19.51
CA ILE A 455 -14.18 -2.48 20.92
C ILE A 455 -14.16 -1.16 21.70
N ALA A 456 -13.49 -0.13 21.18
CA ALA A 456 -13.24 1.12 21.89
C ALA A 456 -14.52 1.77 22.43
N SER A 457 -15.58 1.86 21.62
CA SER A 457 -16.86 2.46 22.03
C SER A 457 -17.53 1.78 23.23
N SER A 458 -17.16 0.54 23.53
CA SER A 458 -17.69 -0.17 24.71
C SER A 458 -17.15 0.37 26.05
N ALA A 459 -16.08 1.17 26.03
CA ALA A 459 -15.44 1.67 27.24
C ALA A 459 -16.17 2.85 27.89
N PHE A 460 -16.96 3.63 27.13
CA PHE A 460 -17.64 4.79 27.65
C PHE A 460 -19.05 4.47 28.12
N PRO A 461 -19.40 4.74 29.40
CA PRO A 461 -20.75 4.57 29.90
C PRO A 461 -21.74 5.50 29.18
N VAL A 462 -22.99 5.01 28.99
CA VAL A 462 -24.07 5.76 28.34
C VAL A 462 -24.30 7.12 29.01
N ASP A 463 -24.32 7.16 30.35
CA ASP A 463 -24.55 8.40 31.10
C ASP A 463 -23.41 9.41 30.88
N SER A 464 -22.18 8.94 30.67
CA SER A 464 -21.03 9.79 30.34
C SER A 464 -21.19 10.42 28.96
N LEU A 465 -21.65 9.67 27.96
CA LEU A 465 -21.90 10.17 26.60
C LEU A 465 -23.02 11.20 26.52
N ARG A 466 -23.90 11.25 27.52
CA ARG A 466 -24.95 12.27 27.69
C ARG A 466 -24.48 13.50 28.47
N ASN A 467 -23.28 13.48 29.00
CA ASN A 467 -22.68 14.61 29.70
C ASN A 467 -21.84 15.46 28.73
N ALA A 468 -22.24 16.72 28.51
CA ALA A 468 -21.60 17.60 27.55
C ALA A 468 -20.10 17.85 27.84
N ASP A 469 -19.72 17.98 29.14
CA ASP A 469 -18.32 18.19 29.52
C ASP A 469 -17.47 16.94 29.27
N PHE A 470 -18.04 15.76 29.46
CA PHE A 470 -17.38 14.51 29.13
C PHE A 470 -17.24 14.35 27.60
N ALA A 471 -18.33 14.51 26.84
CA ALA A 471 -18.34 14.35 25.39
C ALA A 471 -17.35 15.31 24.71
N ARG A 472 -17.28 16.57 25.17
CA ARG A 472 -16.35 17.58 24.66
C ARG A 472 -14.87 17.19 24.88
N ARG A 473 -14.58 16.58 26.02
CA ARG A 473 -13.20 16.25 26.41
C ARG A 473 -12.74 14.90 25.88
N MET A 474 -13.65 13.92 25.80
CA MET A 474 -13.35 12.51 25.53
C MET A 474 -13.86 12.03 24.18
N GLY A 475 -14.70 12.81 23.49
CA GLY A 475 -15.37 12.38 22.27
C GLY A 475 -16.40 11.29 22.50
N VAL A 476 -16.62 10.49 21.48
CA VAL A 476 -17.66 9.45 21.44
C VAL A 476 -17.12 8.06 21.79
N ALA A 477 -15.83 7.86 21.60
CA ALA A 477 -15.09 6.62 21.89
C ALA A 477 -13.63 6.94 22.23
N PRO A 478 -12.90 6.06 22.93
CA PRO A 478 -11.46 6.21 23.19
C PRO A 478 -10.59 6.22 21.95
N SER A 479 -11.12 5.91 20.78
CA SER A 479 -10.36 5.88 19.52
C SER A 479 -11.19 6.42 18.36
N VAL A 480 -10.56 7.25 17.52
CA VAL A 480 -11.12 7.67 16.24
C VAL A 480 -11.24 6.51 15.25
N MET A 481 -10.51 5.42 15.49
CA MET A 481 -10.52 4.20 14.67
C MET A 481 -11.71 3.27 14.94
N ASP A 482 -12.61 3.60 15.89
CA ASP A 482 -13.90 2.92 16.08
C ASP A 482 -14.94 3.42 15.06
N TYR A 483 -15.94 2.61 14.78
CA TYR A 483 -17.11 3.01 13.98
C TYR A 483 -18.28 3.56 14.82
N ALA A 484 -18.05 3.96 16.06
CA ALA A 484 -18.97 4.79 16.86
C ALA A 484 -19.05 6.21 16.28
N ARG A 485 -19.65 6.35 15.11
CA ARG A 485 -19.51 7.50 14.20
C ARG A 485 -19.98 8.82 14.77
N GLN A 486 -21.14 8.84 15.44
CA GLN A 486 -21.72 10.01 16.09
C GLN A 486 -22.30 9.62 17.46
N ASN A 487 -22.43 10.62 18.34
CA ASN A 487 -23.10 10.44 19.63
C ASN A 487 -24.63 10.41 19.44
N TYR A 488 -25.15 9.27 18.99
CA TYR A 488 -26.60 9.07 18.83
C TYR A 488 -27.36 8.83 20.15
N ILE A 489 -26.62 8.68 21.26
CA ILE A 489 -27.16 8.44 22.60
C ILE A 489 -27.66 9.74 23.22
N ALA A 490 -27.08 10.87 22.83
CA ALA A 490 -27.42 12.20 23.33
C ALA A 490 -28.94 12.52 23.15
N GLN A 491 -29.53 13.14 24.16
CA GLN A 491 -30.93 13.52 24.19
C GLN A 491 -31.10 15.04 24.19
N PRO A 492 -32.28 15.54 23.75
CA PRO A 492 -32.60 16.95 23.92
C PRO A 492 -32.50 17.35 25.39
N GLY A 493 -31.74 18.41 25.66
CA GLY A 493 -31.52 18.94 27.02
C GLY A 493 -30.23 18.48 27.70
N ASP A 494 -29.44 17.57 27.09
CA ASP A 494 -28.12 17.15 27.61
C ASP A 494 -27.05 18.23 27.45
N GLY A 495 -27.31 19.31 26.69
CA GLY A 495 -26.44 20.47 26.55
C GLY A 495 -25.27 20.30 25.61
N LEU A 496 -25.27 19.25 24.76
CA LEU A 496 -24.25 19.02 23.76
C LEU A 496 -24.35 20.04 22.62
N VAL A 497 -23.20 20.47 22.09
CA VAL A 497 -23.07 21.33 20.90
C VAL A 497 -22.46 20.52 19.75
N SER A 498 -22.42 21.07 18.54
CA SER A 498 -22.09 20.35 17.30
C SER A 498 -20.85 19.47 17.38
N GLY A 499 -19.75 19.95 17.93
CA GLY A 499 -18.49 19.19 18.06
C GLY A 499 -18.58 18.02 19.05
N ASP A 500 -19.52 18.06 20.01
CA ASP A 500 -19.65 17.04 21.05
C ASP A 500 -20.29 15.73 20.51
N PHE A 501 -20.79 15.76 19.25
CA PHE A 501 -21.43 14.60 18.62
C PHE A 501 -20.49 13.74 17.78
N ILE A 502 -19.25 14.15 17.58
CA ILE A 502 -18.30 13.48 16.69
C ILE A 502 -17.17 12.81 17.45
N ARG A 503 -16.47 11.86 16.79
CA ARG A 503 -15.27 11.23 17.31
C ARG A 503 -14.10 12.22 17.31
N GLN A 504 -13.12 11.96 18.16
CA GLN A 504 -11.88 12.70 18.28
C GLN A 504 -10.71 11.71 18.44
N ILE A 505 -9.48 12.17 18.29
CA ILE A 505 -8.30 11.44 18.73
C ILE A 505 -8.43 11.20 20.24
N GLY A 506 -8.46 9.95 20.64
CA GLY A 506 -8.78 9.57 22.01
C GLY A 506 -7.63 8.91 22.76
N PRO A 507 -7.85 8.52 24.03
CA PRO A 507 -6.81 7.93 24.87
C PRO A 507 -6.13 6.69 24.27
N TYR A 508 -6.90 5.84 23.56
CA TYR A 508 -6.33 4.67 22.88
C TYR A 508 -5.42 5.09 21.73
N ASP A 509 -5.79 6.11 20.98
CA ASP A 509 -5.00 6.59 19.84
C ASP A 509 -3.65 7.15 20.31
N LEU A 510 -3.65 7.95 21.40
CA LEU A 510 -2.44 8.44 22.02
C LEU A 510 -1.53 7.29 22.45
N TYR A 511 -2.09 6.30 23.14
CA TYR A 511 -1.36 5.12 23.60
C TYR A 511 -0.79 4.29 22.44
N SER A 512 -1.59 4.04 21.42
CA SER A 512 -1.14 3.22 20.29
C SER A 512 -0.02 3.90 19.51
N VAL A 513 -0.09 5.23 19.30
CA VAL A 513 0.98 6.00 18.67
C VAL A 513 2.22 6.06 19.58
N GLU A 514 2.05 6.29 20.88
CA GLU A 514 3.16 6.21 21.84
C GLU A 514 3.88 4.86 21.73
N TRP A 515 3.15 3.76 21.76
CA TRP A 515 3.70 2.40 21.68
C TRP A 515 4.40 2.13 20.33
N GLY A 516 3.81 2.57 19.23
CA GLY A 516 4.32 2.31 17.88
C GLY A 516 5.49 3.20 17.47
N TYR A 517 5.49 4.47 17.91
CA TYR A 517 6.40 5.50 17.39
C TYR A 517 7.45 5.98 18.38
N ARG A 518 7.26 5.82 19.69
CA ARG A 518 8.30 6.19 20.67
C ARG A 518 9.62 5.52 20.31
N ARG A 519 10.67 6.30 20.12
CA ARG A 519 12.01 5.77 19.93
C ARG A 519 12.51 5.17 21.24
N LEU A 520 12.89 3.89 21.17
CA LEU A 520 13.51 3.17 22.28
C LEU A 520 15.00 3.04 22.01
N ASP A 521 15.80 3.29 23.06
CA ASP A 521 17.25 3.10 23.00
C ASP A 521 17.57 1.60 23.17
N ALA A 522 17.29 0.84 22.13
CA ALA A 522 17.48 -0.60 22.06
C ALA A 522 18.28 -0.94 20.79
N GLY A 523 19.24 -1.84 20.90
CA GLY A 523 20.11 -2.22 19.78
C GLY A 523 19.39 -3.07 18.71
N THR A 524 18.37 -3.86 19.13
CA THR A 524 17.65 -4.79 18.25
C THR A 524 16.14 -4.74 18.49
N PRO A 525 15.32 -5.19 17.53
CA PRO A 525 13.87 -5.31 17.72
C PRO A 525 13.48 -6.20 18.91
N GLU A 526 14.25 -7.25 19.19
CA GLU A 526 14.02 -8.16 20.32
C GLU A 526 14.21 -7.44 21.67
N ALA A 527 15.19 -6.55 21.75
CA ALA A 527 15.48 -5.79 22.97
C ALA A 527 14.36 -4.79 23.32
N GLU A 528 13.60 -4.30 22.34
CA GLU A 528 12.44 -3.42 22.55
C GLU A 528 11.27 -4.14 23.25
N ARG A 529 11.15 -5.47 23.10
CA ARG A 529 9.96 -6.24 23.51
C ARG A 529 9.65 -6.13 25.00
N THR A 530 10.65 -6.05 25.85
CA THR A 530 10.43 -5.93 27.30
C THR A 530 9.74 -4.61 27.64
N THR A 531 10.29 -3.48 27.18
CA THR A 531 9.72 -2.15 27.42
C THR A 531 8.34 -2.01 26.80
N LEU A 532 8.17 -2.48 25.58
CA LEU A 532 6.86 -2.46 24.89
C LEU A 532 5.81 -3.30 25.62
N ASN A 533 6.20 -4.44 26.20
CA ASN A 533 5.29 -5.25 27.02
C ASN A 533 4.95 -4.57 28.34
N GLU A 534 5.89 -3.87 28.99
CA GLU A 534 5.63 -3.08 30.20
C GLU A 534 4.59 -2.00 29.93
N MET A 535 4.71 -1.25 28.82
CA MET A 535 3.73 -0.24 28.42
C MET A 535 2.32 -0.82 28.24
N ILE A 536 2.21 -2.06 27.74
CA ILE A 536 0.93 -2.75 27.60
C ILE A 536 0.37 -3.13 28.97
N LEU A 537 1.20 -3.70 29.84
CA LEU A 537 0.79 -4.18 31.17
C LEU A 537 0.33 -3.03 32.08
N GLU A 538 0.95 -1.86 31.98
CA GLU A 538 0.53 -0.66 32.74
C GLU A 538 -0.91 -0.24 32.47
N ARG A 539 -1.46 -0.58 31.30
CA ARG A 539 -2.79 -0.17 30.83
C ARG A 539 -3.79 -1.32 30.70
N ALA A 540 -3.36 -2.56 30.99
CA ALA A 540 -4.12 -3.78 30.70
C ALA A 540 -5.49 -3.86 31.39
N ASP A 541 -5.64 -3.26 32.57
CA ASP A 541 -6.87 -3.31 33.36
C ASP A 541 -7.87 -2.20 32.99
N ASP A 542 -7.46 -1.20 32.22
CA ASP A 542 -8.33 -0.10 31.81
C ASP A 542 -8.98 -0.40 30.45
N PRO A 543 -10.33 -0.46 30.38
CA PRO A 543 -11.06 -0.75 29.15
C PRO A 543 -10.81 0.27 28.03
N MET A 544 -10.37 1.50 28.33
CA MET A 544 -10.08 2.53 27.34
C MET A 544 -8.88 2.15 26.42
N TYR A 545 -8.00 1.27 26.88
CA TYR A 545 -6.78 0.88 26.14
C TYR A 545 -6.88 -0.49 25.49
N ARG A 546 -8.08 -1.09 25.45
CA ARG A 546 -8.29 -2.39 24.79
C ARG A 546 -8.31 -2.24 23.28
N TYR A 547 -7.72 -3.22 22.63
CA TYR A 547 -7.78 -3.38 21.18
C TYR A 547 -8.54 -4.66 20.81
N LEU A 548 -9.52 -4.54 19.93
CA LEU A 548 -10.14 -5.66 19.23
C LEU A 548 -10.85 -5.16 17.98
N CYS A 549 -10.52 -5.73 16.83
CA CYS A 549 -11.27 -5.52 15.60
C CYS A 549 -12.09 -6.77 15.26
N LEU A 550 -13.38 -6.76 15.60
CA LEU A 550 -14.30 -7.86 15.29
C LEU A 550 -14.48 -8.09 13.79
N LEU A 551 -14.21 -7.08 12.96
CA LEU A 551 -14.28 -7.19 11.50
C LEU A 551 -13.27 -8.21 10.95
N TYR A 552 -12.11 -8.35 11.62
CA TYR A 552 -11.05 -9.26 11.21
C TYR A 552 -11.09 -10.60 11.95
N THR A 553 -11.86 -10.71 13.03
CA THR A 553 -11.94 -11.91 13.87
C THR A 553 -13.28 -12.65 13.74
N SER A 554 -14.30 -12.01 13.17
CA SER A 554 -15.59 -12.66 12.90
C SER A 554 -15.44 -13.57 11.68
N PRO A 555 -15.83 -14.85 11.76
CA PRO A 555 -15.98 -15.64 10.55
C PRO A 555 -17.01 -14.92 9.66
N SER A 556 -16.63 -14.71 8.40
CA SER A 556 -17.53 -14.13 7.40
C SER A 556 -18.86 -14.90 7.42
N PRO A 557 -20.01 -14.24 7.43
CA PRO A 557 -21.30 -14.92 7.38
C PRO A 557 -21.48 -15.74 6.12
#